data_20fa36ba8cd4f6215271159b473eb320
#
_entry.id   20fa36ba8cd4f6215271159b473eb320
#
_cell.length_a   1.000
_cell.length_b   1.000
_cell.length_c   1.000
_cell.angle_alpha   90.00
_cell.angle_beta   90.00
_cell.angle_gamma   90.00
#
_symmetry.space_group_name_H-M   'P 1'
#
loop_
_entity.id
_entity.type
_entity.pdbx_description
1 polymer ?
#
loop_
_entity_poly.entity_id
_entity_poly.type
_entity_poly.pdbx_seq_one_letter_code
_entity_poly.pdbx_strand_id
1 'polypeptide(L)'
;MDKIRRNIIILVVLTFLCLGLMALAHLIETDFGKVDIETGVITTDLGDISYKLYIPETASLDNKAPAVLLLHGYQNDHETSDAYGIELARRGVVALSIDEYGHGDTSISMIERGYTNHKVSVTYGEDSEDDGTYAIINGQERYKLLLNFSTLSFFRDRYSKGSDGSAVTDSSMGGIDAYAYLATLPFVDNTRMAVTGHSMGTWASWSVAACYSGAEMNGNDISPKAVVLQCGELFRESVYDSGKYSFNNVLLLQAKYDEFSYFRDYRNTVTDSILDSPLRTEFLGIDAENSEWNTTYGDFSDGSARRIELLYTNHRLTTHNNHGMTASLDWFQNALGFSSTISSSNHVFLLKEWLVFFAMILAILTVFPLSSIILSLSFFKDVAFDIPVREEREKKGWAWWK
;
A
#
# COMPACT_ATOMS: atom_id res chain seq x y z
N MET A 1 -2.89 19.43 48.09
CA MET A 1 -3.70 18.46 47.31
C MET A 1 -3.10 17.10 47.56
N ASP A 2 -3.90 16.12 47.97
CA ASP A 2 -3.46 14.74 48.16
C ASP A 2 -2.81 14.20 46.85
N LYS A 3 -1.70 13.46 47.00
CA LYS A 3 -0.95 12.88 45.89
C LYS A 3 -1.85 12.05 44.94
N ILE A 4 -2.75 11.28 45.54
CA ILE A 4 -3.70 10.45 44.78
C ILE A 4 -4.66 11.34 43.96
N ARG A 5 -5.26 12.35 44.59
CA ARG A 5 -6.18 13.28 43.89
C ARG A 5 -5.48 14.00 42.72
N ARG A 6 -4.23 14.39 42.90
CA ARG A 6 -3.42 15.00 41.84
C ARG A 6 -3.22 14.00 40.66
N ASN A 7 -2.86 12.75 40.97
CA ASN A 7 -2.65 11.74 39.96
C ASN A 7 -3.94 11.37 39.19
N ILE A 8 -5.09 11.34 39.88
CA ILE A 8 -6.39 11.15 39.23
C ILE A 8 -6.66 12.29 38.22
N ILE A 9 -6.43 13.56 38.64
CA ILE A 9 -6.62 14.70 37.73
C ILE A 9 -5.69 14.60 36.51
N ILE A 10 -4.41 14.29 36.74
CA ILE A 10 -3.45 14.12 35.64
C ILE A 10 -3.89 13.00 34.68
N LEU A 11 -4.27 11.85 35.21
CA LEU A 11 -4.76 10.73 34.43
C LEU A 11 -5.97 11.11 33.57
N VAL A 12 -6.96 11.76 34.15
CA VAL A 12 -8.16 12.21 33.44
C VAL A 12 -7.80 13.19 32.33
N VAL A 13 -6.95 14.20 32.60
CA VAL A 13 -6.53 15.19 31.62
C VAL A 13 -5.78 14.52 30.47
N LEU A 14 -4.81 13.64 30.74
CA LEU A 14 -4.05 12.94 29.71
C LEU A 14 -4.96 12.05 28.85
N THR A 15 -5.91 11.35 29.48
CA THR A 15 -6.87 10.50 28.76
C THR A 15 -7.76 11.34 27.83
N PHE A 16 -8.32 12.47 28.34
CA PHE A 16 -9.14 13.34 27.48
C PHE A 16 -8.35 13.95 26.32
N LEU A 17 -7.11 14.37 26.54
CA LEU A 17 -6.25 14.88 25.48
C LEU A 17 -5.93 13.79 24.44
N CYS A 18 -5.61 12.57 24.90
CA CYS A 18 -5.35 11.44 24.01
C CYS A 18 -6.58 11.14 23.14
N LEU A 19 -7.76 10.99 23.73
CA LEU A 19 -9.01 10.76 23.02
C LEU A 19 -9.35 11.90 22.06
N GLY A 20 -9.09 13.15 22.46
CA GLY A 20 -9.28 14.32 21.59
C GLY A 20 -8.39 14.29 20.35
N LEU A 21 -7.11 13.92 20.51
CA LEU A 21 -6.19 13.77 19.37
C LEU A 21 -6.61 12.61 18.44
N MET A 22 -7.03 11.48 19.01
CA MET A 22 -7.54 10.36 18.20
C MET A 22 -8.80 10.72 17.44
N ALA A 23 -9.75 11.43 18.07
CA ALA A 23 -10.95 11.91 17.39
C ALA A 23 -10.61 12.89 16.25
N LEU A 24 -9.64 13.78 16.47
CA LEU A 24 -9.18 14.70 15.41
C LEU A 24 -8.48 13.95 14.29
N ALA A 25 -7.65 12.95 14.59
CA ALA A 25 -7.02 12.10 13.59
C ALA A 25 -8.06 11.40 12.70
N HIS A 26 -9.12 10.83 13.31
CA HIS A 26 -10.23 10.22 12.60
C HIS A 26 -11.00 11.23 11.71
N LEU A 27 -11.22 12.45 12.20
CA LEU A 27 -11.84 13.50 11.37
C LEU A 27 -10.98 13.87 10.15
N ILE A 28 -9.66 13.89 10.30
CA ILE A 28 -8.75 14.12 9.16
C ILE A 28 -8.79 12.93 8.18
N GLU A 29 -8.76 11.71 8.69
CA GLU A 29 -8.79 10.49 7.89
C GLU A 29 -10.08 10.38 7.07
N THR A 30 -11.23 10.78 7.64
CA THR A 30 -12.53 10.77 6.98
C THR A 30 -12.86 12.05 6.21
N ASP A 31 -11.90 12.96 6.02
CA ASP A 31 -12.13 14.31 5.47
C ASP A 31 -13.38 14.98 6.07
N PHE A 32 -13.46 14.97 7.41
CA PHE A 32 -14.58 15.51 8.19
C PHE A 32 -15.94 14.87 7.85
N GLY A 33 -15.93 13.56 7.58
CA GLY A 33 -17.14 12.77 7.30
C GLY A 33 -17.56 12.74 5.83
N LYS A 34 -16.70 13.21 4.90
CA LYS A 34 -16.93 13.11 3.45
C LYS A 34 -16.36 11.82 2.85
N VAL A 35 -15.61 11.08 3.59
CA VAL A 35 -15.07 9.78 3.22
C VAL A 35 -15.60 8.76 4.22
N ASP A 36 -16.30 7.76 3.72
CA ASP A 36 -16.66 6.58 4.50
C ASP A 36 -15.52 5.57 4.46
N ILE A 37 -15.24 4.95 5.61
CA ILE A 37 -14.15 3.98 5.75
C ILE A 37 -14.75 2.67 6.23
N GLU A 38 -14.65 1.65 5.38
CA GLU A 38 -15.12 0.31 5.67
C GLU A 38 -13.95 -0.65 5.84
N THR A 39 -14.03 -1.52 6.82
CA THR A 39 -13.12 -2.67 6.97
C THR A 39 -13.88 -3.96 6.80
N GLY A 40 -13.24 -4.96 6.20
CA GLY A 40 -13.90 -6.24 5.95
C GLY A 40 -12.93 -7.28 5.43
N VAL A 41 -13.48 -8.34 4.86
CA VAL A 41 -12.71 -9.42 4.26
C VAL A 41 -13.21 -9.77 2.87
N ILE A 42 -12.29 -10.13 1.98
CA ILE A 42 -12.59 -10.72 0.68
C ILE A 42 -12.36 -12.22 0.84
N THR A 43 -13.43 -13.00 0.81
CA THR A 43 -13.34 -14.45 0.93
C THR A 43 -12.88 -15.06 -0.39
N THR A 44 -11.82 -15.86 -0.32
CA THR A 44 -11.24 -16.61 -1.43
C THR A 44 -11.19 -18.10 -1.09
N ASP A 45 -10.81 -18.95 -2.05
CA ASP A 45 -10.63 -20.38 -1.80
C ASP A 45 -9.50 -20.69 -0.82
N LEU A 46 -8.54 -19.79 -0.70
CA LEU A 46 -7.40 -19.94 0.18
C LEU A 46 -7.67 -19.43 1.59
N GLY A 47 -8.69 -18.58 1.75
CA GLY A 47 -9.04 -17.93 3.00
C GLY A 47 -9.50 -16.49 2.78
N ASP A 48 -9.48 -15.71 3.83
CA ASP A 48 -9.97 -14.34 3.84
C ASP A 48 -8.81 -13.35 3.73
N ILE A 49 -8.96 -12.39 2.81
CA ILE A 49 -8.06 -11.24 2.64
C ILE A 49 -8.69 -10.06 3.37
N SER A 50 -8.04 -9.55 4.41
CA SER A 50 -8.48 -8.37 5.14
C SER A 50 -8.27 -7.11 4.31
N TYR A 51 -9.20 -6.15 4.42
CA TYR A 51 -9.11 -4.89 3.70
C TYR A 51 -9.62 -3.70 4.49
N LYS A 52 -9.17 -2.52 4.05
CA LYS A 52 -9.68 -1.20 4.41
C LYS A 52 -10.03 -0.45 3.13
N LEU A 53 -11.27 -0.01 3.01
CA LEU A 53 -11.85 0.63 1.84
C LEU A 53 -12.24 2.07 2.16
N TYR A 54 -11.73 3.01 1.39
CA TYR A 54 -12.04 4.43 1.47
C TYR A 54 -13.01 4.81 0.36
N ILE A 55 -14.19 5.28 0.73
CA ILE A 55 -15.29 5.59 -0.19
C ILE A 55 -15.59 7.09 -0.11
N PRO A 56 -15.28 7.88 -1.14
CA PRO A 56 -15.69 9.30 -1.18
C PRO A 56 -17.20 9.43 -1.20
N GLU A 57 -17.76 10.43 -0.54
CA GLU A 57 -19.22 10.73 -0.56
C GLU A 57 -19.77 10.96 -1.98
N THR A 58 -18.89 11.33 -2.90
CA THR A 58 -19.21 11.55 -4.32
C THR A 58 -19.39 10.26 -5.12
N ALA A 59 -18.88 9.12 -4.61
CA ALA A 59 -18.99 7.81 -5.28
C ALA A 59 -20.38 7.21 -5.04
N SER A 60 -21.11 6.91 -6.10
CA SER A 60 -22.45 6.33 -6.02
C SER A 60 -22.78 5.48 -7.26
N LEU A 61 -23.93 4.83 -7.26
CA LEU A 61 -24.42 4.08 -8.43
C LEU A 61 -24.56 4.96 -9.68
N ASP A 62 -24.97 6.21 -9.48
CA ASP A 62 -25.22 7.16 -10.57
C ASP A 62 -23.96 7.97 -10.93
N ASN A 63 -22.97 8.02 -10.02
CA ASN A 63 -21.71 8.73 -10.21
C ASN A 63 -20.55 7.84 -9.79
N LYS A 64 -20.16 6.93 -10.67
CA LYS A 64 -19.09 5.98 -10.40
C LYS A 64 -17.72 6.67 -10.36
N ALA A 65 -16.95 6.36 -9.33
CA ALA A 65 -15.64 6.92 -9.10
C ALA A 65 -14.51 6.08 -9.71
N PRO A 66 -13.39 6.67 -10.14
CA PRO A 66 -12.18 5.91 -10.40
C PRO A 66 -11.69 5.22 -9.13
N ALA A 67 -10.87 4.17 -9.26
CA ALA A 67 -10.43 3.42 -8.11
C ALA A 67 -8.95 3.03 -8.17
N VAL A 68 -8.31 2.89 -7.01
CA VAL A 68 -6.91 2.48 -6.87
C VAL A 68 -6.80 1.36 -5.84
N LEU A 69 -6.14 0.27 -6.21
CA LEU A 69 -5.71 -0.78 -5.29
C LEU A 69 -4.36 -0.41 -4.67
N LEU A 70 -4.26 -0.51 -3.36
CA LEU A 70 -3.09 -0.18 -2.55
C LEU A 70 -2.49 -1.45 -1.94
N LEU A 71 -1.20 -1.68 -2.20
CA LEU A 71 -0.46 -2.88 -1.78
C LEU A 71 0.74 -2.46 -0.93
N HIS A 72 0.84 -3.03 0.26
CA HIS A 72 1.89 -2.65 1.21
C HIS A 72 3.22 -3.40 0.97
N GLY A 73 4.25 -3.06 1.72
CA GLY A 73 5.54 -3.75 1.69
C GLY A 73 5.65 -4.87 2.72
N TYR A 74 6.74 -5.62 2.65
CA TYR A 74 7.04 -6.70 3.60
C TYR A 74 7.06 -6.20 5.05
N GLN A 75 6.50 -6.98 5.97
CA GLN A 75 6.33 -6.68 7.40
C GLN A 75 5.46 -5.43 7.70
N ASN A 76 4.57 -5.08 6.81
CA ASN A 76 3.57 -4.05 6.99
C ASN A 76 2.15 -4.66 6.94
N ASP A 77 1.16 -3.80 6.94
CA ASP A 77 -0.25 -4.10 6.79
C ASP A 77 -0.94 -2.98 5.98
N HIS A 78 -2.26 -3.06 5.83
CA HIS A 78 -3.03 -2.09 5.08
C HIS A 78 -2.90 -0.65 5.63
N GLU A 79 -2.62 -0.46 6.92
CA GLU A 79 -2.46 0.87 7.53
C GLU A 79 -1.26 1.64 6.97
N THR A 80 -0.25 0.95 6.48
CA THR A 80 0.92 1.60 5.83
C THR A 80 0.54 2.39 4.58
N SER A 81 -0.57 2.03 3.94
CA SER A 81 -1.09 2.68 2.74
C SER A 81 -2.13 3.77 3.03
N ASP A 82 -2.45 4.04 4.30
CA ASP A 82 -3.45 5.05 4.71
C ASP A 82 -3.21 6.42 4.10
N ALA A 83 -1.95 6.84 3.98
CA ALA A 83 -1.60 8.11 3.35
C ALA A 83 -2.18 8.23 1.93
N TYR A 84 -2.08 7.17 1.14
CA TYR A 84 -2.67 7.10 -0.20
C TYR A 84 -4.20 6.99 -0.15
N GLY A 85 -4.75 6.17 0.76
CA GLY A 85 -6.20 6.04 0.96
C GLY A 85 -6.86 7.38 1.25
N ILE A 86 -6.34 8.12 2.22
CA ILE A 86 -6.80 9.45 2.61
C ILE A 86 -6.73 10.43 1.44
N GLU A 87 -5.57 10.54 0.77
CA GLU A 87 -5.37 11.56 -0.25
C GLU A 87 -6.13 11.28 -1.55
N LEU A 88 -6.30 10.02 -1.91
CA LEU A 88 -7.11 9.62 -3.06
C LEU A 88 -8.60 9.86 -2.79
N ALA A 89 -9.11 9.41 -1.65
CA ALA A 89 -10.53 9.53 -1.32
C ALA A 89 -10.98 10.99 -1.18
N ARG A 90 -10.16 11.86 -0.59
CA ARG A 90 -10.41 13.32 -0.56
C ARG A 90 -10.56 13.94 -1.96
N ARG A 91 -10.05 13.28 -2.99
CA ARG A 91 -10.09 13.73 -4.40
C ARG A 91 -11.14 12.99 -5.22
N GLY A 92 -12.02 12.22 -4.57
CA GLY A 92 -13.11 11.52 -5.24
C GLY A 92 -12.71 10.19 -5.87
N VAL A 93 -11.61 9.58 -5.43
CA VAL A 93 -11.13 8.27 -5.91
C VAL A 93 -11.34 7.22 -4.83
N VAL A 94 -11.98 6.12 -5.15
CA VAL A 94 -12.12 4.97 -4.24
C VAL A 94 -10.74 4.33 -4.06
N ALA A 95 -10.35 4.03 -2.82
CA ALA A 95 -9.09 3.36 -2.53
C ALA A 95 -9.32 2.11 -1.70
N LEU A 96 -8.79 0.98 -2.15
CA LEU A 96 -8.83 -0.30 -1.45
C LEU A 96 -7.42 -0.68 -1.03
N SER A 97 -7.18 -0.75 0.28
CA SER A 97 -5.94 -1.26 0.85
C SER A 97 -6.19 -2.66 1.42
N ILE A 98 -5.30 -3.60 1.16
CA ILE A 98 -5.42 -4.98 1.67
C ILE A 98 -4.24 -5.35 2.54
N ASP A 99 -4.45 -6.34 3.41
CA ASP A 99 -3.38 -7.09 4.03
C ASP A 99 -2.97 -8.21 3.07
N GLU A 100 -1.75 -8.14 2.56
CA GLU A 100 -1.20 -9.19 1.71
C GLU A 100 -1.04 -10.52 2.48
N TYR A 101 -0.97 -11.66 1.79
CA TYR A 101 -0.84 -12.97 2.43
C TYR A 101 0.29 -13.00 3.47
N GLY A 102 -0.03 -13.53 4.66
CA GLY A 102 0.88 -13.62 5.79
C GLY A 102 1.14 -12.33 6.54
N HIS A 103 0.33 -11.29 6.30
CA HIS A 103 0.42 -10.00 6.95
C HIS A 103 -0.93 -9.58 7.53
N GLY A 104 -0.89 -8.64 8.48
CA GLY A 104 -2.09 -8.07 9.11
C GLY A 104 -3.07 -9.12 9.60
N ASP A 105 -4.35 -8.91 9.29
CA ASP A 105 -5.47 -9.78 9.69
C ASP A 105 -5.89 -10.78 8.59
N THR A 106 -5.14 -10.86 7.48
CA THR A 106 -5.40 -11.83 6.41
C THR A 106 -5.15 -13.26 6.91
N SER A 107 -6.12 -14.15 6.72
CA SER A 107 -6.05 -15.54 7.22
C SER A 107 -5.12 -16.44 6.42
N ILE A 108 -4.72 -16.03 5.23
CA ILE A 108 -3.89 -16.80 4.31
C ILE A 108 -2.41 -16.60 4.64
N SER A 109 -1.67 -17.67 4.91
CA SER A 109 -0.25 -17.56 5.21
C SER A 109 0.61 -17.38 3.96
N MET A 110 1.81 -16.80 4.13
CA MET A 110 2.78 -16.71 3.02
C MET A 110 3.21 -18.07 2.45
N ILE A 111 3.11 -19.13 3.23
CA ILE A 111 3.46 -20.51 2.83
C ILE A 111 2.38 -21.04 1.90
N GLU A 112 1.10 -20.78 2.18
CA GLU A 112 -0.05 -21.24 1.39
C GLU A 112 -0.11 -20.59 0.00
N ARG A 113 0.53 -19.47 -0.17
CA ARG A 113 0.65 -18.73 -1.44
C ARG A 113 1.24 -19.54 -2.61
N GLY A 114 1.78 -20.73 -2.38
CA GLY A 114 2.27 -21.56 -3.48
C GLY A 114 3.55 -22.36 -3.27
N TYR A 115 4.13 -22.33 -2.08
CA TYR A 115 5.21 -23.27 -1.76
C TYR A 115 4.70 -24.69 -1.49
N THR A 116 3.40 -24.86 -1.28
CA THR A 116 2.76 -26.13 -1.01
C THR A 116 1.54 -26.34 -1.91
N ASN A 117 1.72 -27.02 -3.04
CA ASN A 117 0.69 -27.78 -3.76
C ASN A 117 -0.63 -27.11 -4.17
N HIS A 118 -0.78 -25.81 -4.14
CA HIS A 118 -1.96 -25.17 -4.72
C HIS A 118 -1.85 -25.21 -6.24
N LYS A 119 -2.42 -26.26 -6.82
CA LYS A 119 -2.65 -26.32 -8.26
C LYS A 119 -3.76 -25.32 -8.58
N VAL A 120 -3.42 -24.18 -9.14
CA VAL A 120 -4.41 -23.40 -9.85
C VAL A 120 -4.77 -24.18 -11.11
N SER A 121 -5.87 -24.94 -11.04
CA SER A 121 -6.42 -25.56 -12.24
C SER A 121 -7.20 -24.50 -12.99
N VAL A 122 -6.65 -24.05 -14.11
CA VAL A 122 -7.37 -23.22 -15.04
C VAL A 122 -8.03 -24.15 -16.02
N THR A 123 -9.34 -24.28 -15.95
CA THR A 123 -10.16 -24.91 -16.98
C THR A 123 -10.88 -23.81 -17.73
N TYR A 124 -10.66 -23.75 -19.03
CA TYR A 124 -11.52 -22.94 -19.90
C TYR A 124 -12.86 -23.67 -20.01
N GLY A 125 -13.97 -22.98 -19.71
CA GLY A 125 -15.30 -23.53 -19.93
C GLY A 125 -15.47 -23.89 -21.42
N GLU A 126 -15.95 -25.10 -21.70
CA GLU A 126 -16.19 -25.58 -23.06
C GLU A 126 -17.45 -24.98 -23.73
N ASP A 127 -18.18 -24.12 -23.06
CA ASP A 127 -19.38 -23.49 -23.63
C ASP A 127 -18.99 -22.24 -24.42
N SER A 128 -18.53 -22.49 -25.61
CA SER A 128 -17.95 -21.55 -26.56
C SER A 128 -18.95 -20.80 -27.45
N GLU A 129 -20.22 -20.74 -27.14
CA GLU A 129 -21.15 -19.92 -27.89
C GLU A 129 -21.29 -18.49 -27.38
N ASP A 130 -20.78 -18.22 -26.19
CA ASP A 130 -20.67 -16.87 -25.64
C ASP A 130 -19.18 -16.62 -25.38
N ASP A 131 -18.57 -15.64 -26.05
CA ASP A 131 -17.17 -15.24 -25.92
C ASP A 131 -16.75 -14.82 -24.50
N GLY A 132 -17.56 -15.08 -23.52
CA GLY A 132 -17.28 -14.90 -22.11
C GLY A 132 -16.50 -16.05 -21.56
N THR A 133 -15.19 -16.03 -21.68
CA THR A 133 -14.29 -16.98 -21.05
C THR A 133 -14.42 -16.91 -19.53
N TYR A 134 -14.95 -17.98 -18.94
CA TYR A 134 -14.90 -18.19 -17.51
C TYR A 134 -13.51 -18.70 -17.14
N ALA A 135 -12.83 -18.00 -16.27
CA ALA A 135 -11.68 -18.57 -15.60
C ALA A 135 -12.16 -19.32 -14.36
N ILE A 136 -11.95 -20.62 -14.32
CA ILE A 136 -12.13 -21.40 -13.11
C ILE A 136 -10.76 -21.50 -12.44
N ILE A 137 -10.58 -20.72 -11.38
CA ILE A 137 -9.35 -20.74 -10.58
C ILE A 137 -9.69 -21.54 -9.33
N ASN A 138 -8.95 -22.63 -9.07
CA ASN A 138 -9.18 -23.55 -7.95
C ASN A 138 -10.61 -24.12 -7.86
N GLY A 139 -11.26 -24.37 -9.01
CA GLY A 139 -12.60 -24.95 -9.05
C GLY A 139 -13.75 -23.97 -8.82
N GLN A 140 -13.48 -22.68 -8.62
CA GLN A 140 -14.49 -21.64 -8.53
C GLN A 140 -14.54 -20.80 -9.80
N GLU A 141 -15.77 -20.55 -10.24
CA GLU A 141 -16.05 -19.61 -11.31
C GLU A 141 -15.76 -18.20 -10.81
N ARG A 142 -14.65 -17.64 -11.28
CA ARG A 142 -14.29 -16.28 -10.95
C ARG A 142 -14.53 -15.39 -12.12
N TYR A 143 -15.52 -14.55 -12.02
CA TYR A 143 -15.86 -13.46 -12.92
C TYR A 143 -15.77 -13.83 -14.42
N LYS A 144 -16.59 -13.26 -15.25
CA LYS A 144 -16.40 -13.26 -16.71
C LYS A 144 -15.19 -12.37 -17.05
N LEU A 145 -14.01 -12.82 -16.70
CA LEU A 145 -12.73 -12.16 -16.91
C LEU A 145 -12.00 -12.89 -18.01
N LEU A 146 -11.66 -12.18 -19.08
CA LEU A 146 -10.61 -12.62 -20.00
C LEU A 146 -9.26 -12.41 -19.29
N LEU A 147 -8.91 -13.32 -18.39
CA LEU A 147 -7.61 -13.30 -17.74
C LEU A 147 -6.54 -13.73 -18.76
N ASN A 148 -5.49 -12.94 -18.90
CA ASN A 148 -4.33 -13.36 -19.67
C ASN A 148 -3.47 -14.34 -18.86
N PHE A 149 -3.82 -15.61 -18.87
CA PHE A 149 -3.16 -16.66 -18.08
C PHE A 149 -1.70 -16.90 -18.46
N SER A 150 -1.26 -16.46 -19.63
CA SER A 150 0.16 -16.50 -19.98
C SER A 150 0.99 -15.61 -19.08
N THR A 151 0.39 -14.59 -18.50
CA THR A 151 0.97 -13.65 -17.56
C THR A 151 1.20 -14.28 -16.19
N LEU A 152 0.22 -15.02 -15.67
CA LEU A 152 0.37 -15.79 -14.44
C LEU A 152 1.52 -16.79 -14.54
N SER A 153 1.70 -17.43 -15.71
CA SER A 153 2.83 -18.33 -15.97
C SER A 153 4.18 -17.63 -15.87
N PHE A 154 4.30 -16.40 -16.39
CA PHE A 154 5.53 -15.62 -16.29
C PHE A 154 5.95 -15.35 -14.83
N PHE A 155 5.03 -14.89 -14.00
CA PHE A 155 5.33 -14.64 -12.59
C PHE A 155 5.55 -15.94 -11.81
N ARG A 156 4.85 -17.01 -12.14
CA ARG A 156 5.08 -18.33 -11.61
C ARG A 156 6.53 -18.77 -11.80
N ASP A 157 7.02 -18.71 -13.03
CA ASP A 157 8.35 -19.22 -13.39
C ASP A 157 9.48 -18.44 -12.72
N ARG A 158 9.24 -17.17 -12.38
CA ARG A 158 10.20 -16.31 -11.69
C ARG A 158 10.30 -16.62 -10.18
N TYR A 159 9.20 -17.01 -9.54
CA TYR A 159 9.12 -17.18 -8.08
C TYR A 159 8.93 -18.62 -7.64
N SER A 160 8.48 -19.50 -8.52
CA SER A 160 8.39 -20.91 -8.19
C SER A 160 9.74 -21.59 -8.41
N LYS A 161 10.54 -21.71 -7.39
CA LYS A 161 11.60 -22.72 -7.32
C LYS A 161 11.02 -24.11 -6.98
N GLY A 162 9.79 -24.36 -7.34
CA GLY A 162 9.09 -25.63 -7.13
C GLY A 162 9.44 -26.59 -8.24
N SER A 163 9.66 -27.81 -7.87
CA SER A 163 10.30 -28.86 -8.64
C SER A 163 9.49 -29.48 -9.78
N ASP A 164 8.23 -29.08 -10.02
CA ASP A 164 7.38 -29.78 -11.00
C ASP A 164 6.58 -28.90 -11.97
N GLY A 165 6.78 -27.58 -11.96
CA GLY A 165 6.17 -26.68 -12.94
C GLY A 165 4.63 -26.58 -12.91
N SER A 166 3.97 -27.23 -11.97
CA SER A 166 2.51 -27.35 -11.91
C SER A 166 1.82 -26.43 -10.90
N ALA A 167 2.57 -25.77 -10.02
CA ALA A 167 2.01 -24.85 -9.03
C ALA A 167 2.09 -23.41 -9.54
N VAL A 168 0.97 -22.74 -9.69
CA VAL A 168 0.92 -21.30 -9.90
C VAL A 168 1.01 -20.64 -8.53
N THR A 169 2.04 -19.82 -8.34
CA THR A 169 2.19 -19.00 -7.14
C THR A 169 1.45 -17.69 -7.37
N ASP A 170 0.60 -17.28 -6.44
CA ASP A 170 0.04 -15.95 -6.47
C ASP A 170 1.10 -14.92 -6.02
N SER A 171 1.84 -14.38 -6.98
CA SER A 171 2.85 -13.35 -6.72
C SER A 171 2.25 -11.98 -6.39
N SER A 172 0.92 -11.82 -6.55
CA SER A 172 0.20 -10.63 -6.12
C SER A 172 -0.17 -10.68 -4.63
N MET A 173 0.04 -11.84 -3.97
CA MET A 173 -0.29 -12.03 -2.55
C MET A 173 -1.71 -11.60 -2.17
N GLY A 174 -2.68 -11.92 -3.03
CA GLY A 174 -4.07 -11.53 -2.87
C GLY A 174 -4.48 -10.28 -3.67
N GLY A 175 -3.53 -9.58 -4.27
CA GLY A 175 -3.81 -8.37 -5.06
C GLY A 175 -4.69 -8.64 -6.28
N ILE A 176 -4.57 -9.80 -6.93
CA ILE A 176 -5.42 -10.19 -8.07
C ILE A 176 -6.89 -10.30 -7.63
N ASP A 177 -7.16 -10.99 -6.52
CA ASP A 177 -8.52 -11.12 -5.98
C ASP A 177 -9.09 -9.78 -5.50
N ALA A 178 -8.25 -8.98 -4.84
CA ALA A 178 -8.64 -7.65 -4.38
C ALA A 178 -8.96 -6.71 -5.54
N TYR A 179 -8.21 -6.75 -6.63
CA TYR A 179 -8.49 -5.95 -7.83
C TYR A 179 -9.82 -6.36 -8.48
N ALA A 180 -10.08 -7.68 -8.58
CA ALA A 180 -11.35 -8.18 -9.06
C ALA A 180 -12.51 -7.71 -8.16
N TYR A 181 -12.36 -7.83 -6.85
CA TYR A 181 -13.36 -7.35 -5.89
C TYR A 181 -13.63 -5.85 -6.09
N LEU A 182 -12.59 -5.02 -6.17
CA LEU A 182 -12.71 -3.58 -6.41
C LEU A 182 -13.47 -3.27 -7.72
N ALA A 183 -13.20 -4.03 -8.79
CA ALA A 183 -13.87 -3.88 -10.07
C ALA A 183 -15.36 -4.22 -10.03
N THR A 184 -15.83 -4.99 -9.04
CA THR A 184 -17.25 -5.37 -8.89
C THR A 184 -18.06 -4.39 -8.05
N LEU A 185 -17.41 -3.46 -7.34
CA LEU A 185 -18.10 -2.51 -6.50
C LEU A 185 -19.01 -1.60 -7.34
N PRO A 186 -20.29 -1.45 -6.98
CA PRO A 186 -21.28 -0.82 -7.86
C PRO A 186 -21.03 0.67 -8.08
N PHE A 187 -20.31 1.33 -7.18
CA PHE A 187 -19.94 2.74 -7.23
C PHE A 187 -18.55 2.98 -7.85
N VAL A 188 -17.87 1.93 -8.33
CA VAL A 188 -16.56 2.01 -8.99
C VAL A 188 -16.75 2.03 -10.51
N ASP A 189 -16.07 2.95 -11.18
CA ASP A 189 -15.88 2.92 -12.63
C ASP A 189 -14.70 1.98 -12.94
N ASN A 190 -15.02 0.75 -13.26
CA ASN A 190 -14.02 -0.29 -13.49
C ASN A 190 -13.20 -0.08 -14.77
N THR A 191 -13.53 0.88 -15.61
CA THR A 191 -12.70 1.29 -16.76
C THR A 191 -11.60 2.28 -16.38
N ARG A 192 -11.65 2.83 -15.15
CA ARG A 192 -10.70 3.83 -14.61
C ARG A 192 -10.08 3.35 -13.31
N MET A 193 -9.36 2.24 -13.37
CA MET A 193 -8.71 1.63 -12.21
C MET A 193 -7.18 1.68 -12.33
N ALA A 194 -6.51 1.70 -11.19
CA ALA A 194 -5.06 1.69 -11.09
C ALA A 194 -4.59 0.84 -9.91
N VAL A 195 -3.29 0.60 -9.84
CA VAL A 195 -2.65 -0.10 -8.73
C VAL A 195 -1.38 0.62 -8.30
N THR A 196 -1.11 0.61 -7.01
CA THR A 196 0.16 1.08 -6.45
C THR A 196 0.61 0.16 -5.32
N GLY A 197 1.91 0.07 -5.14
CA GLY A 197 2.46 -0.70 -4.04
C GLY A 197 3.84 -0.22 -3.63
N HIS A 198 4.20 -0.56 -2.39
CA HIS A 198 5.49 -0.23 -1.82
C HIS A 198 6.36 -1.48 -1.68
N SER A 199 7.64 -1.41 -2.04
CA SER A 199 8.61 -2.49 -1.82
C SER A 199 8.12 -3.84 -2.38
N MET A 200 7.82 -4.82 -1.54
CA MET A 200 7.21 -6.10 -1.94
C MET A 200 5.88 -5.90 -2.68
N GLY A 201 5.05 -4.95 -2.26
CA GLY A 201 3.82 -4.58 -2.94
C GLY A 201 4.01 -4.07 -4.36
N THR A 202 5.23 -3.65 -4.76
CA THR A 202 5.51 -3.33 -6.17
C THR A 202 5.50 -4.57 -7.06
N TRP A 203 5.96 -5.71 -6.55
CA TRP A 203 5.87 -6.97 -7.26
C TRP A 203 4.42 -7.45 -7.36
N ALA A 204 3.67 -7.28 -6.27
CA ALA A 204 2.24 -7.53 -6.30
C ALA A 204 1.54 -6.61 -7.32
N SER A 205 1.89 -5.33 -7.37
CA SER A 205 1.35 -4.37 -8.36
C SER A 205 1.65 -4.77 -9.80
N TRP A 206 2.89 -5.21 -10.08
CA TRP A 206 3.25 -5.76 -11.40
C TRP A 206 2.44 -7.01 -11.73
N SER A 207 2.24 -7.90 -10.76
CA SER A 207 1.47 -9.13 -10.95
C SER A 207 0.01 -8.84 -11.26
N VAL A 208 -0.61 -7.89 -10.56
CA VAL A 208 -1.96 -7.40 -10.84
C VAL A 208 -2.03 -6.80 -12.24
N ALA A 209 -1.14 -5.87 -12.57
CA ALA A 209 -1.14 -5.19 -13.87
C ALA A 209 -0.94 -6.18 -15.03
N ALA A 210 -0.07 -7.16 -14.84
CA ALA A 210 0.17 -8.19 -15.84
C ALA A 210 -1.03 -9.14 -15.98
N CYS A 211 -1.66 -9.53 -14.89
CA CYS A 211 -2.82 -10.42 -14.89
C CYS A 211 -4.02 -9.79 -15.60
N TYR A 212 -4.23 -8.50 -15.38
CA TYR A 212 -5.35 -7.76 -15.96
C TYR A 212 -5.01 -7.02 -17.26
N SER A 213 -3.82 -7.22 -17.83
CA SER A 213 -3.45 -6.65 -19.13
C SER A 213 -4.36 -7.20 -20.24
N GLY A 214 -5.16 -6.34 -20.85
CA GLY A 214 -6.15 -6.71 -21.86
C GLY A 214 -7.36 -7.48 -21.30
N ALA A 215 -7.59 -7.45 -20.00
CA ALA A 215 -8.73 -8.11 -19.38
C ALA A 215 -10.01 -7.27 -19.53
N GLU A 216 -11.12 -7.96 -19.72
CA GLU A 216 -12.45 -7.36 -19.82
C GLU A 216 -13.39 -7.93 -18.76
N MET A 217 -14.28 -7.09 -18.25
CA MET A 217 -15.40 -7.49 -17.37
C MET A 217 -16.68 -6.89 -17.90
N ASN A 218 -17.63 -7.75 -18.29
CA ASN A 218 -18.92 -7.31 -18.86
C ASN A 218 -18.76 -6.37 -20.07
N GLY A 219 -17.74 -6.59 -20.92
CA GLY A 219 -17.43 -5.77 -22.08
C GLY A 219 -16.66 -4.47 -21.79
N ASN A 220 -16.27 -4.23 -20.55
CA ASN A 220 -15.44 -3.10 -20.13
C ASN A 220 -13.99 -3.54 -20.01
N ASP A 221 -13.06 -2.80 -20.60
CA ASP A 221 -11.63 -2.97 -20.36
C ASP A 221 -11.28 -2.56 -18.92
N ILE A 222 -10.90 -3.55 -18.11
CA ILE A 222 -10.51 -3.38 -16.72
C ILE A 222 -8.99 -3.42 -16.51
N SER A 223 -8.20 -3.32 -17.58
CA SER A 223 -6.74 -3.19 -17.45
C SER A 223 -6.40 -1.99 -16.57
N PRO A 224 -5.45 -2.11 -15.63
CA PRO A 224 -5.01 -0.95 -14.86
C PRO A 224 -4.52 0.17 -15.78
N LYS A 225 -5.07 1.37 -15.62
CA LYS A 225 -4.71 2.55 -16.43
C LYS A 225 -3.44 3.23 -15.92
N ALA A 226 -3.02 2.91 -14.72
CA ALA A 226 -1.75 3.33 -14.14
C ALA A 226 -1.19 2.30 -13.17
N VAL A 227 0.14 2.27 -13.09
CA VAL A 227 0.89 1.54 -12.06
C VAL A 227 1.87 2.51 -11.40
N VAL A 228 1.80 2.65 -10.08
CA VAL A 228 2.76 3.46 -9.32
C VAL A 228 3.58 2.55 -8.41
N LEU A 229 4.89 2.55 -8.61
CA LEU A 229 5.84 1.68 -7.92
C LEU A 229 6.63 2.50 -6.90
N GLN A 230 6.41 2.23 -5.62
CA GLN A 230 7.07 2.95 -4.54
C GLN A 230 8.31 2.18 -4.07
N CYS A 231 9.50 2.61 -4.50
CA CYS A 231 10.77 1.92 -4.25
C CYS A 231 10.75 0.45 -4.71
N GLY A 232 10.31 0.23 -5.94
CA GLY A 232 10.22 -1.09 -6.55
C GLY A 232 11.33 -1.42 -7.51
N GLU A 233 11.31 -2.66 -7.98
CA GLU A 233 12.15 -3.12 -9.07
C GLU A 233 11.49 -2.88 -10.42
N LEU A 234 12.34 -2.64 -11.42
CA LEU A 234 11.96 -2.67 -12.82
C LEU A 234 12.32 -4.02 -13.44
N PHE A 235 11.54 -4.43 -14.41
CA PHE A 235 11.84 -5.63 -15.21
C PHE A 235 12.74 -5.26 -16.39
N ARG A 236 13.41 -6.27 -16.95
CA ARG A 236 14.23 -6.09 -18.16
C ARG A 236 13.34 -5.90 -19.39
N GLU A 237 13.89 -5.26 -20.44
CA GLU A 237 13.28 -4.97 -21.73
C GLU A 237 12.41 -6.09 -22.31
N SER A 238 12.84 -7.35 -22.19
CA SER A 238 12.07 -8.51 -22.66
C SER A 238 10.64 -8.61 -22.09
N VAL A 239 10.36 -7.89 -21.00
CA VAL A 239 9.02 -7.84 -20.38
C VAL A 239 8.19 -6.71 -20.99
N TYR A 240 8.81 -5.58 -21.34
CA TYR A 240 8.13 -4.41 -21.91
C TYR A 240 7.93 -4.53 -23.43
N ASP A 241 8.95 -5.03 -24.13
CA ASP A 241 8.97 -5.11 -25.61
C ASP A 241 8.33 -6.36 -26.19
N SER A 242 8.03 -7.35 -25.36
CA SER A 242 7.49 -8.63 -25.85
C SER A 242 6.11 -8.50 -26.51
N GLY A 243 5.45 -7.34 -26.41
CA GLY A 243 4.04 -7.16 -26.80
C GLY A 243 3.07 -8.05 -26.02
N LYS A 244 3.60 -8.79 -25.04
CA LYS A 244 2.88 -9.77 -24.25
C LYS A 244 2.07 -9.13 -23.13
N TYR A 245 2.55 -7.98 -22.62
CA TYR A 245 1.91 -7.23 -21.54
C TYR A 245 1.79 -5.77 -21.91
N SER A 246 0.62 -5.20 -21.69
CA SER A 246 0.39 -3.77 -21.80
C SER A 246 0.36 -3.18 -20.39
N PHE A 247 1.49 -2.61 -19.96
CA PHE A 247 1.54 -1.86 -18.72
C PHE A 247 1.28 -0.39 -19.00
N ASN A 248 0.10 0.08 -18.65
CA ASN A 248 -0.27 1.48 -18.92
C ASN A 248 0.32 2.42 -17.87
N ASN A 249 0.88 3.52 -18.32
CA ASN A 249 1.26 4.68 -17.52
C ASN A 249 1.98 4.31 -16.21
N VAL A 250 3.27 3.99 -16.27
CA VAL A 250 4.03 3.53 -15.10
C VAL A 250 4.91 4.62 -14.52
N LEU A 251 4.73 4.92 -13.23
CA LEU A 251 5.57 5.79 -12.42
C LEU A 251 6.40 4.98 -11.44
N LEU A 252 7.72 5.14 -11.46
CA LEU A 252 8.61 4.64 -10.42
C LEU A 252 9.01 5.78 -9.47
N LEU A 253 8.72 5.64 -8.19
CA LEU A 253 9.24 6.48 -7.12
C LEU A 253 10.54 5.89 -6.61
N GLN A 254 11.66 6.52 -6.90
CA GLN A 254 12.98 6.08 -6.49
C GLN A 254 13.47 6.89 -5.30
N ALA A 255 13.64 6.27 -4.14
CA ALA A 255 14.26 6.94 -3.00
C ALA A 255 15.77 7.04 -3.21
N LYS A 256 16.34 8.25 -3.01
CA LYS A 256 17.79 8.48 -3.14
C LYS A 256 18.62 7.63 -2.17
N TYR A 257 18.08 7.39 -0.98
CA TYR A 257 18.76 6.65 0.10
C TYR A 257 18.14 5.27 0.30
N ASP A 258 17.65 4.65 -0.80
CA ASP A 258 17.10 3.29 -0.77
C ASP A 258 18.23 2.29 -0.63
N GLU A 259 18.35 1.69 0.56
CA GLU A 259 19.35 0.69 0.89
C GLU A 259 19.21 -0.61 0.07
N PHE A 260 18.03 -0.88 -0.47
CA PHE A 260 17.76 -2.07 -1.28
C PHE A 260 18.16 -1.90 -2.74
N SER A 261 18.28 -0.69 -3.25
CA SER A 261 18.70 -0.44 -4.64
C SER A 261 20.04 -1.07 -4.96
N TYR A 262 20.97 -1.08 -3.99
CA TYR A 262 22.26 -1.73 -4.15
C TYR A 262 22.16 -3.22 -4.44
N PHE A 263 21.23 -3.91 -3.81
CA PHE A 263 21.05 -5.36 -3.96
C PHE A 263 20.19 -5.76 -5.15
N ARG A 264 19.19 -4.92 -5.49
CA ARG A 264 18.18 -5.22 -6.50
C ARG A 264 18.70 -4.92 -7.89
N ASP A 265 19.12 -3.69 -8.10
CA ASP A 265 19.32 -3.17 -9.45
C ASP A 265 20.80 -3.12 -9.84
N TYR A 266 21.67 -2.63 -8.95
CA TYR A 266 23.04 -2.27 -9.33
C TYR A 266 24.01 -2.41 -8.17
N ARG A 267 24.61 -3.56 -8.05
CA ARG A 267 25.57 -3.87 -6.97
C ARG A 267 26.76 -2.91 -6.87
N ASN A 268 27.06 -2.17 -7.92
CA ASN A 268 28.23 -1.28 -7.99
C ASN A 268 27.88 0.14 -8.43
N THR A 269 26.57 0.50 -8.50
CA THR A 269 26.14 1.79 -9.03
C THR A 269 25.80 2.73 -7.87
N VAL A 270 26.43 3.91 -7.87
CA VAL A 270 26.04 4.99 -6.96
C VAL A 270 24.67 5.53 -7.36
N THR A 271 23.89 5.98 -6.40
CA THR A 271 22.52 6.46 -6.60
C THR A 271 22.41 7.52 -7.70
N ASP A 272 23.40 8.40 -7.81
CA ASP A 272 23.37 9.50 -8.79
C ASP A 272 23.49 9.02 -10.24
N SER A 273 24.05 7.83 -10.49
CA SER A 273 24.18 7.22 -11.83
C SER A 273 23.19 6.09 -12.09
N ILE A 274 22.27 5.83 -11.17
CA ILE A 274 21.31 4.73 -11.30
C ILE A 274 20.32 4.97 -12.45
N LEU A 275 20.03 6.23 -12.75
CA LEU A 275 19.13 6.62 -13.84
C LEU A 275 19.66 6.18 -15.21
N ASP A 276 20.98 6.22 -15.40
CA ASP A 276 21.65 5.88 -16.67
C ASP A 276 21.78 4.38 -16.89
N SER A 277 21.26 3.59 -15.98
CA SER A 277 21.37 2.14 -16.04
C SER A 277 20.45 1.53 -17.12
N PRO A 278 20.85 0.43 -17.74
CA PRO A 278 20.07 -0.21 -18.82
C PRO A 278 18.60 -0.47 -18.45
N LEU A 279 18.33 -0.94 -17.22
CA LEU A 279 16.95 -1.20 -16.79
C LEU A 279 16.07 0.06 -16.77
N ARG A 280 16.66 1.22 -16.46
CA ARG A 280 15.89 2.47 -16.39
C ARG A 280 15.75 3.12 -17.73
N THR A 281 16.79 3.12 -18.54
CA THR A 281 16.73 3.64 -19.90
C THR A 281 15.78 2.82 -20.78
N GLU A 282 15.83 1.48 -20.65
CA GLU A 282 14.86 0.58 -21.30
C GLU A 282 13.42 0.86 -20.84
N PHE A 283 13.22 1.04 -19.53
CA PHE A 283 11.92 1.36 -18.98
C PHE A 283 11.39 2.70 -19.48
N LEU A 284 12.24 3.73 -19.55
CA LEU A 284 11.88 5.04 -20.06
C LEU A 284 11.74 5.09 -21.58
N GLY A 285 12.30 4.10 -22.29
CA GLY A 285 12.35 4.08 -23.77
C GLY A 285 13.23 5.17 -24.34
N ILE A 286 14.33 5.53 -23.65
CA ILE A 286 15.20 6.64 -24.04
C ILE A 286 16.66 6.31 -23.73
N ASP A 287 17.58 6.89 -24.51
CA ASP A 287 19.01 6.72 -24.30
C ASP A 287 19.48 7.39 -22.99
N ALA A 288 20.54 6.83 -22.38
CA ALA A 288 21.07 7.30 -21.10
C ALA A 288 21.46 8.79 -21.10
N GLU A 289 22.01 9.29 -22.20
CA GLU A 289 22.38 10.71 -22.33
C GLU A 289 21.19 11.68 -22.34
N ASN A 290 19.98 11.18 -22.61
CA ASN A 290 18.74 11.96 -22.65
C ASN A 290 17.80 11.65 -21.48
N SER A 291 18.21 10.76 -20.57
CA SER A 291 17.40 10.41 -19.40
C SER A 291 17.50 11.48 -18.31
N GLU A 292 16.37 11.92 -17.81
CA GLU A 292 16.28 12.93 -16.75
C GLU A 292 15.32 12.48 -15.65
N TRP A 293 15.70 12.75 -14.40
CA TRP A 293 14.82 12.57 -13.26
C TRP A 293 13.59 13.45 -13.37
N ASN A 294 12.46 12.96 -12.84
CA ASN A 294 11.22 13.73 -12.70
C ASN A 294 10.62 14.18 -14.05
N THR A 295 11.04 13.55 -15.14
CA THR A 295 10.59 13.86 -16.50
C THR A 295 9.68 12.75 -17.01
N THR A 296 8.53 13.11 -17.58
CA THR A 296 7.60 12.15 -18.18
C THR A 296 7.95 11.95 -19.65
N TYR A 297 8.13 10.71 -20.04
CA TYR A 297 8.31 10.25 -21.41
C TYR A 297 7.07 9.49 -21.85
N GLY A 298 6.71 9.55 -23.15
CA GLY A 298 5.48 8.95 -23.67
C GLY A 298 4.23 9.81 -23.39
N ASP A 299 3.06 9.21 -23.57
CA ASP A 299 1.77 9.90 -23.47
C ASP A 299 0.77 9.11 -22.61
N PHE A 300 0.00 9.80 -21.77
CA PHE A 300 -1.03 9.18 -20.95
C PHE A 300 -2.20 8.63 -21.77
N SER A 301 -2.48 9.23 -22.93
CA SER A 301 -3.63 8.86 -23.76
C SER A 301 -3.49 7.50 -24.43
N ASP A 302 -2.27 7.06 -24.70
CA ASP A 302 -1.98 5.75 -25.30
C ASP A 302 -1.40 4.74 -24.30
N GLY A 303 -1.26 5.13 -23.04
CA GLY A 303 -0.73 4.29 -21.97
C GLY A 303 0.80 4.19 -21.94
N SER A 304 1.51 4.93 -22.79
CA SER A 304 2.97 4.84 -22.91
C SER A 304 3.73 5.70 -21.90
N ALA A 305 3.05 6.51 -21.07
CA ALA A 305 3.72 7.39 -20.14
C ALA A 305 4.61 6.62 -19.15
N ARG A 306 5.86 7.05 -19.03
CA ARG A 306 6.89 6.50 -18.13
C ARG A 306 7.60 7.63 -17.42
N ARG A 307 7.84 7.47 -16.11
CA ARG A 307 8.59 8.46 -15.32
C ARG A 307 9.29 7.79 -14.16
N ILE A 308 10.46 8.28 -13.84
CA ILE A 308 11.18 7.94 -12.61
C ILE A 308 11.34 9.21 -11.78
N GLU A 309 10.69 9.23 -10.62
CA GLU A 309 10.70 10.36 -9.70
C GLU A 309 11.75 10.16 -8.62
N LEU A 310 12.71 11.07 -8.49
CA LEU A 310 13.73 11.02 -7.45
C LEU A 310 13.24 11.66 -6.15
N LEU A 311 13.19 10.88 -5.09
CA LEU A 311 12.75 11.32 -3.78
C LEU A 311 13.93 11.39 -2.80
N TYR A 312 14.09 12.51 -2.10
CA TYR A 312 15.11 12.67 -1.05
C TYR A 312 14.64 12.03 0.27
N THR A 313 14.50 10.72 0.25
CA THR A 313 14.05 9.89 1.38
C THR A 313 14.74 8.53 1.35
N ASN A 314 14.48 7.67 2.34
CA ASN A 314 14.90 6.28 2.38
C ASN A 314 13.76 5.36 1.90
N HIS A 315 14.04 4.06 1.81
CA HIS A 315 13.09 3.05 1.36
C HIS A 315 11.76 3.10 2.13
N ARG A 316 11.84 3.05 3.46
CA ARG A 316 10.66 2.96 4.33
C ARG A 316 9.75 4.20 4.26
N LEU A 317 10.33 5.40 4.18
CA LEU A 317 9.57 6.65 4.24
C LEU A 317 9.02 7.10 2.89
N THR A 318 9.16 6.29 1.84
CA THR A 318 8.63 6.61 0.51
C THR A 318 7.11 6.72 0.53
N THR A 319 6.42 5.86 1.28
CA THR A 319 4.95 5.86 1.42
C THR A 319 4.39 7.14 2.05
N HIS A 320 5.21 7.85 2.84
CA HIS A 320 4.84 9.05 3.58
C HIS A 320 5.62 10.29 3.10
N ASN A 321 6.16 10.25 1.88
CA ASN A 321 6.92 11.36 1.31
C ASN A 321 6.00 12.31 0.55
N ASN A 322 5.97 13.61 0.93
CA ASN A 322 5.12 14.61 0.29
C ASN A 322 5.37 14.76 -1.22
N HIS A 323 6.63 14.71 -1.64
CA HIS A 323 6.98 14.81 -3.07
C HIS A 323 6.48 13.59 -3.84
N GLY A 324 6.73 12.39 -3.31
CA GLY A 324 6.23 11.14 -3.89
C GLY A 324 4.71 11.08 -3.95
N MET A 325 4.03 11.55 -2.91
CA MET A 325 2.57 11.66 -2.87
C MET A 325 2.06 12.62 -3.96
N THR A 326 2.65 13.82 -4.08
CA THR A 326 2.29 14.77 -5.13
C THR A 326 2.45 14.16 -6.52
N ALA A 327 3.59 13.55 -6.80
CA ALA A 327 3.86 12.91 -8.09
C ALA A 327 2.87 11.77 -8.40
N SER A 328 2.52 10.96 -7.39
CA SER A 328 1.55 9.88 -7.53
C SER A 328 0.14 10.39 -7.81
N LEU A 329 -0.31 11.41 -7.09
CA LEU A 329 -1.63 12.01 -7.28
C LEU A 329 -1.76 12.67 -8.67
N ASP A 330 -0.74 13.39 -9.12
CA ASP A 330 -0.69 13.94 -10.48
C ASP A 330 -0.72 12.82 -11.53
N TRP A 331 0.00 11.73 -11.28
CA TRP A 331 0.03 10.57 -12.16
C TRP A 331 -1.35 9.91 -12.30
N PHE A 332 -2.00 9.62 -11.17
CA PHE A 332 -3.34 9.04 -11.16
C PHE A 332 -4.36 9.98 -11.80
N GLN A 333 -4.28 11.29 -11.54
CA GLN A 333 -5.19 12.26 -12.12
C GLN A 333 -5.12 12.26 -13.65
N ASN A 334 -3.93 12.23 -14.22
CA ASN A 334 -3.74 12.18 -15.67
C ASN A 334 -4.17 10.83 -16.25
N ALA A 335 -3.77 9.72 -15.64
CA ALA A 335 -4.02 8.39 -16.17
C ALA A 335 -5.48 7.93 -16.03
N LEU A 336 -6.15 8.31 -14.93
CA LEU A 336 -7.55 7.94 -14.66
C LEU A 336 -8.55 8.99 -15.17
N GLY A 337 -8.07 10.13 -15.65
CA GLY A 337 -8.92 11.17 -16.24
C GLY A 337 -9.94 11.76 -15.27
N PHE A 338 -9.57 11.95 -13.99
CA PHE A 338 -10.43 12.64 -13.02
C PHE A 338 -9.91 14.06 -12.75
N SER A 339 -10.79 14.91 -12.28
CA SER A 339 -10.45 16.27 -11.86
C SER A 339 -10.77 16.46 -10.38
N SER A 340 -9.90 17.18 -9.69
CA SER A 340 -10.13 17.55 -8.29
C SER A 340 -9.91 19.04 -8.09
N THR A 341 -10.68 19.65 -7.20
CA THR A 341 -10.46 21.03 -6.75
C THR A 341 -9.31 21.12 -5.73
N ILE A 342 -8.88 19.98 -5.19
CA ILE A 342 -7.77 19.90 -4.24
C ILE A 342 -6.49 19.68 -5.04
N SER A 343 -5.53 20.60 -4.93
CA SER A 343 -4.21 20.45 -5.56
C SER A 343 -3.53 19.15 -5.10
N SER A 344 -2.82 18.48 -6.00
CA SER A 344 -2.01 17.30 -5.70
C SER A 344 -0.96 17.54 -4.58
N SER A 345 -0.51 18.78 -4.40
CA SER A 345 0.42 19.16 -3.33
C SER A 345 -0.25 19.51 -1.98
N ASN A 346 -1.57 19.51 -1.91
CA ASN A 346 -2.31 19.78 -0.66
C ASN A 346 -2.58 18.48 0.09
N HIS A 347 -1.73 18.14 1.04
CA HIS A 347 -1.80 16.90 1.80
C HIS A 347 -2.20 17.11 3.26
N VAL A 348 -2.95 16.16 3.82
CA VAL A 348 -3.32 16.12 5.24
C VAL A 348 -2.83 14.84 5.95
N PHE A 349 -2.38 13.83 5.21
CA PHE A 349 -2.00 12.54 5.80
C PHE A 349 -0.94 12.68 6.91
N LEU A 350 0.08 13.54 6.73
CA LEU A 350 1.09 13.77 7.79
C LEU A 350 0.48 14.40 9.04
N LEU A 351 -0.57 15.20 8.91
CA LEU A 351 -1.26 15.74 10.08
C LEU A 351 -1.91 14.62 10.89
N LYS A 352 -2.58 13.66 10.23
CA LYS A 352 -3.13 12.46 10.88
C LYS A 352 -2.02 11.70 11.62
N GLU A 353 -0.87 11.46 10.97
CA GLU A 353 0.26 10.75 11.57
C GLU A 353 0.81 11.47 12.82
N TRP A 354 0.97 12.78 12.77
CA TRP A 354 1.41 13.55 13.94
C TRP A 354 0.40 13.53 15.10
N LEU A 355 -0.89 13.59 14.80
CA LEU A 355 -1.94 13.49 15.83
C LEU A 355 -1.90 12.13 16.52
N VAL A 356 -1.79 11.03 15.78
CA VAL A 356 -1.66 9.67 16.31
C VAL A 356 -0.37 9.53 17.13
N PHE A 357 0.77 10.05 16.63
CA PHE A 357 2.03 10.04 17.36
C PHE A 357 1.94 10.74 18.71
N PHE A 358 1.35 11.93 18.78
CA PHE A 358 1.18 12.64 20.05
C PHE A 358 0.16 11.94 20.96
N ALA A 359 -0.91 11.36 20.41
CA ALA A 359 -1.85 10.55 21.19
C ALA A 359 -1.14 9.35 21.85
N MET A 360 -0.27 8.67 21.11
CA MET A 360 0.55 7.56 21.63
C MET A 360 1.47 8.02 22.78
N ILE A 361 2.12 9.17 22.64
CA ILE A 361 2.93 9.75 23.75
C ILE A 361 2.07 10.00 24.98
N LEU A 362 0.89 10.61 24.81
CA LEU A 362 -0.03 10.86 25.92
C LEU A 362 -0.50 9.56 26.57
N ALA A 363 -0.81 8.53 25.76
CA ALA A 363 -1.19 7.21 26.27
C ALA A 363 -0.07 6.59 27.12
N ILE A 364 1.18 6.65 26.69
CA ILE A 364 2.35 6.19 27.46
C ILE A 364 2.46 6.99 28.78
N LEU A 365 2.26 8.31 28.73
CA LEU A 365 2.34 9.14 29.95
C LEU A 365 1.26 8.81 30.96
N THR A 366 0.10 8.26 30.59
CA THR A 366 -0.94 7.81 31.51
C THR A 366 -0.48 6.70 32.44
N VAL A 367 0.52 5.90 32.04
CA VAL A 367 1.06 4.79 32.86
C VAL A 367 1.58 5.29 34.23
N PHE A 368 2.19 6.48 34.30
CA PHE A 368 2.78 6.99 35.52
C PHE A 368 1.73 7.33 36.62
N PRO A 369 0.71 8.16 36.33
CA PRO A 369 -0.34 8.43 37.32
C PRO A 369 -1.17 7.18 37.63
N LEU A 370 -1.46 6.33 36.64
CA LEU A 370 -2.20 5.07 36.80
C LEU A 370 -1.44 4.12 37.74
N SER A 371 -0.16 3.87 37.49
CA SER A 371 0.69 3.04 38.37
C SER A 371 0.72 3.57 39.80
N SER A 372 0.85 4.88 39.97
CA SER A 372 0.85 5.50 41.31
C SER A 372 -0.48 5.32 42.05
N ILE A 373 -1.61 5.35 41.33
CA ILE A 373 -2.94 5.10 41.90
C ILE A 373 -3.07 3.62 42.27
N ILE A 374 -2.72 2.70 41.35
CA ILE A 374 -2.81 1.25 41.56
C ILE A 374 -1.95 0.84 42.79
N LEU A 375 -0.70 1.28 42.85
CA LEU A 375 0.20 0.99 43.98
C LEU A 375 -0.27 1.58 45.33
N SER A 376 -1.21 2.52 45.31
CA SER A 376 -1.81 3.04 46.53
C SER A 376 -2.95 2.16 47.10
N LEU A 377 -3.44 1.20 46.33
CA LEU A 377 -4.48 0.27 46.76
C LEU A 377 -3.91 -0.76 47.72
N SER A 378 -4.71 -1.15 48.73
CA SER A 378 -4.30 -2.10 49.78
C SER A 378 -3.83 -3.44 49.21
N PHE A 379 -4.41 -3.89 48.10
CA PHE A 379 -4.04 -5.12 47.40
C PHE A 379 -2.58 -5.13 46.89
N PHE A 380 -2.06 -3.98 46.47
CA PHE A 380 -0.70 -3.86 45.94
C PHE A 380 0.31 -3.32 46.94
N LYS A 381 -0.08 -3.19 48.22
CA LYS A 381 0.76 -2.60 49.27
C LYS A 381 2.10 -3.32 49.44
N ASP A 382 2.12 -4.63 49.26
CA ASP A 382 3.32 -5.47 49.45
C ASP A 382 4.27 -5.42 48.23
N VAL A 383 3.82 -4.84 47.10
CA VAL A 383 4.64 -4.65 45.89
C VAL A 383 5.38 -3.30 45.95
N ALA A 384 4.91 -2.37 46.74
CA ALA A 384 5.51 -1.05 46.87
C ALA A 384 6.58 -1.05 47.97
N PHE A 385 7.84 -0.86 47.57
CA PHE A 385 8.96 -0.72 48.50
C PHE A 385 9.36 0.74 48.63
N ASP A 386 9.85 1.12 49.84
CA ASP A 386 10.46 2.42 50.03
C ASP A 386 11.70 2.56 49.16
N ILE A 387 11.80 3.70 48.49
CA ILE A 387 12.99 3.99 47.70
C ILE A 387 14.17 4.08 48.68
N PRO A 388 15.24 3.26 48.49
CA PRO A 388 16.39 3.33 49.35
C PRO A 388 16.98 4.75 49.35
N VAL A 389 17.38 5.21 50.52
CA VAL A 389 17.98 6.54 50.68
C VAL A 389 19.20 6.59 49.76
N ARG A 390 19.17 7.47 48.78
CA ARG A 390 20.23 7.63 47.81
C ARG A 390 21.39 8.35 48.53
N GLU A 391 22.56 7.73 48.56
CA GLU A 391 23.76 8.41 49.00
C GLU A 391 23.96 9.69 48.17
N GLU A 392 24.36 10.78 48.83
CA GLU A 392 24.66 12.02 48.12
C GLU A 392 25.79 11.79 47.13
N ARG A 393 25.52 12.03 45.86
CA ARG A 393 26.52 11.92 44.82
C ARG A 393 27.48 13.10 44.90
N GLU A 394 28.77 12.82 44.99
CA GLU A 394 29.83 13.83 44.97
C GLU A 394 29.82 14.73 43.73
N LYS A 395 29.32 14.20 42.60
CA LYS A 395 29.26 14.92 41.33
C LYS A 395 27.82 15.25 40.97
N LYS A 396 27.53 16.49 40.64
CA LYS A 396 26.21 17.00 40.20
C LYS A 396 26.30 17.58 38.79
N GLY A 397 25.18 17.54 38.07
CA GLY A 397 25.07 18.09 36.70
C GLY A 397 25.94 17.36 35.64
N TRP A 398 26.51 18.12 34.74
CA TRP A 398 27.30 17.58 33.62
C TRP A 398 28.55 16.79 34.06
N ALA A 399 29.09 17.05 35.24
CA ALA A 399 30.20 16.28 35.79
C ALA A 399 29.82 14.83 36.14
N TRP A 400 28.56 14.50 36.19
CA TRP A 400 28.04 13.13 36.41
C TRP A 400 28.07 12.28 35.14
N TRP A 401 28.04 12.93 33.96
CA TRP A 401 28.04 12.25 32.66
C TRP A 401 29.42 12.01 32.09
N LYS A 402 30.45 12.55 32.68
CA LYS A 402 31.87 12.29 32.39
C LYS A 402 32.42 11.27 33.39
#